data_b10492a9067f22192cd219c4b3be53b1
#
_entry.id   b10492a9067f22192cd219c4b3be53b1
#
_cell.length_a   1.000
_cell.length_b   1.000
_cell.length_c   1.000
_cell.angle_alpha   90.00
_cell.angle_beta   90.00
_cell.angle_gamma   90.00
#
_symmetry.space_group_name_H-M   'P 1'
#
loop_
_entity.id
_entity.type
_entity.pdbx_description
1 polymer ?
#
loop_
_entity_poly.entity_id
_entity_poly.type
_entity_poly.pdbx_seq_one_letter_code
_entity_poly.pdbx_strand_id
1 'polypeptide(L)'
;GLAAEDALLRAVLRPGDHVLMGNDVYGGTHRLVRRIFGPWQIALTTVELGDLDIAREALERLRPRVLWLETPSNPLMKITDVTALAEIAHAVGALVVVDNTFATPYLQQPLVLGADVVVHSTTKYLGGHSDVLGGAVITNDAELAEQVQFQQFAAGAVSGPM
;
A
#
# COMPACT_ATOMS: atom_id res chain seq x y z
N GLY A 1 2.30 1.68 -9.17
CA GLY A 1 2.95 0.48 -9.69
C GLY A 1 4.11 0.01 -8.82
N LEU A 2 4.65 -1.16 -9.11
CA LEU A 2 5.59 -1.87 -8.21
C LEU A 2 6.81 -1.05 -7.80
N ALA A 3 7.37 -0.19 -8.64
CA ALA A 3 8.50 0.66 -8.25
C ALA A 3 8.11 1.70 -7.17
N ALA A 4 6.89 2.23 -7.24
CA ALA A 4 6.37 3.12 -6.21
C ALA A 4 6.12 2.37 -4.89
N GLU A 5 5.57 1.16 -4.97
CA GLU A 5 5.38 0.28 -3.81
C GLU A 5 6.73 -0.09 -3.16
N ASP A 6 7.73 -0.47 -3.97
CA ASP A 6 9.08 -0.81 -3.51
C ASP A 6 9.75 0.39 -2.80
N ALA A 7 9.68 1.59 -3.40
CA ALA A 7 10.23 2.80 -2.81
C ALA A 7 9.57 3.14 -1.46
N LEU A 8 8.24 3.04 -1.37
CA LEU A 8 7.50 3.24 -0.12
C LEU A 8 7.91 2.20 0.94
N LEU A 9 7.87 0.91 0.59
CA LEU A 9 8.17 -0.16 1.55
C LEU A 9 9.61 -0.08 2.07
N ARG A 10 10.59 0.30 1.21
CA ARG A 10 11.97 0.57 1.65
C ARG A 10 12.08 1.76 2.60
N ALA A 11 11.27 2.78 2.41
CA ALA A 11 11.26 3.94 3.29
C ALA A 11 10.75 3.57 4.69
N VAL A 12 9.67 2.77 4.79
CA VAL A 12 8.93 2.56 6.05
C VAL A 12 9.27 1.28 6.80
N LEU A 13 9.78 0.23 6.11
CA LEU A 13 10.04 -1.07 6.74
C LEU A 13 11.49 -1.21 7.21
N ARG A 14 11.66 -1.96 8.29
CA ARG A 14 12.95 -2.39 8.85
C ARG A 14 12.92 -3.89 9.10
N PRO A 15 14.09 -4.58 9.12
CA PRO A 15 14.15 -6.01 9.45
C PRO A 15 13.42 -6.32 10.77
N GLY A 16 12.54 -7.30 10.74
CA GLY A 16 11.67 -7.67 11.86
C GLY A 16 10.26 -7.08 11.79
N ASP A 17 10.01 -6.13 10.89
CA ASP A 17 8.67 -5.57 10.73
C ASP A 17 7.69 -6.55 10.09
N HIS A 18 6.40 -6.24 10.26
CA HIS A 18 5.30 -7.04 9.75
C HIS A 18 4.40 -6.19 8.84
N VAL A 19 4.01 -6.76 7.70
CA VAL A 19 2.97 -6.22 6.82
C VAL A 19 1.71 -7.09 6.97
N LEU A 20 0.59 -6.46 7.32
CA LEU A 20 -0.74 -7.07 7.23
C LEU A 20 -1.38 -6.60 5.93
N MET A 21 -1.92 -7.52 5.14
CA MET A 21 -2.43 -7.23 3.80
C MET A 21 -3.77 -7.91 3.57
N GLY A 22 -4.62 -7.34 2.73
CA GLY A 22 -5.82 -8.02 2.25
C GLY A 22 -5.50 -9.33 1.54
N ASN A 23 -6.35 -10.32 1.68
CA ASN A 23 -6.17 -11.63 1.05
C ASN A 23 -6.47 -11.63 -0.46
N ASP A 24 -7.05 -10.54 -0.95
CA ASP A 24 -7.33 -10.28 -2.36
C ASP A 24 -6.70 -8.93 -2.75
N VAL A 25 -5.48 -8.98 -3.23
CA VAL A 25 -4.71 -7.83 -3.71
C VAL A 25 -3.98 -8.21 -4.98
N TYR A 26 -3.53 -7.21 -5.72
CA TYR A 26 -2.71 -7.45 -6.90
C TYR A 26 -1.55 -8.42 -6.61
N GLY A 27 -1.47 -9.50 -7.38
CA GLY A 27 -0.47 -10.55 -7.16
C GLY A 27 0.99 -10.07 -7.27
N GLY A 28 1.24 -8.93 -7.92
CA GLY A 28 2.54 -8.26 -7.96
C GLY A 28 2.95 -7.71 -6.60
N THR A 29 2.05 -7.03 -5.90
CA THR A 29 2.24 -6.50 -4.56
C THR A 29 2.51 -7.62 -3.55
N HIS A 30 1.66 -8.65 -3.55
CA HIS A 30 1.89 -9.82 -2.69
C HIS A 30 3.26 -10.47 -2.96
N ARG A 31 3.64 -10.64 -4.23
CA ARG A 31 4.93 -11.21 -4.62
C ARG A 31 6.10 -10.31 -4.19
N LEU A 32 5.97 -8.99 -4.32
CA LEU A 32 6.97 -8.02 -3.88
C LEU A 32 7.25 -8.19 -2.39
N VAL A 33 6.23 -8.13 -1.54
CA VAL A 33 6.41 -8.25 -0.09
C VAL A 33 6.95 -9.64 0.26
N ARG A 34 6.35 -10.71 -0.24
CA ARG A 34 6.72 -12.07 0.16
C ARG A 34 8.09 -12.50 -0.33
N ARG A 35 8.48 -12.16 -1.59
CA ARG A 35 9.69 -12.71 -2.21
C ARG A 35 10.88 -11.75 -2.23
N ILE A 36 10.63 -10.45 -2.21
CA ILE A 36 11.71 -9.45 -2.19
C ILE A 36 11.98 -8.99 -0.76
N PHE A 37 10.94 -8.64 0.01
CA PHE A 37 11.11 -8.19 1.39
C PHE A 37 11.20 -9.35 2.42
N GLY A 38 10.58 -10.50 2.15
CA GLY A 38 10.67 -11.67 3.03
C GLY A 38 12.11 -12.07 3.41
N PRO A 39 13.07 -12.18 2.46
CA PRO A 39 14.49 -12.41 2.76
C PRO A 39 15.13 -11.32 3.65
N TRP A 40 14.55 -10.13 3.72
CA TRP A 40 14.98 -9.03 4.60
C TRP A 40 14.28 -9.07 5.96
N GLN A 41 13.75 -10.22 6.34
CA GLN A 41 13.06 -10.46 7.61
C GLN A 41 11.76 -9.65 7.76
N ILE A 42 11.09 -9.31 6.66
CA ILE A 42 9.75 -8.72 6.71
C ILE A 42 8.72 -9.85 6.71
N ALA A 43 7.91 -9.91 7.76
CA ALA A 43 6.81 -10.85 7.85
C ALA A 43 5.60 -10.36 7.04
N LEU A 44 4.87 -11.29 6.43
CA LEU A 44 3.62 -10.99 5.72
C LEU A 44 2.51 -11.92 6.21
N THR A 45 1.40 -11.33 6.62
CA THR A 45 0.14 -12.04 6.87
C THR A 45 -0.95 -11.45 5.99
N THR A 46 -1.80 -12.32 5.43
CA THR A 46 -2.95 -11.91 4.63
C THR A 46 -4.24 -12.33 5.33
N VAL A 47 -5.23 -11.43 5.37
CA VAL A 47 -6.54 -11.68 6.00
C VAL A 47 -7.67 -11.11 5.15
N GLU A 48 -8.90 -11.55 5.45
CA GLU A 48 -10.10 -10.95 4.88
C GLU A 48 -10.39 -9.59 5.55
N LEU A 49 -10.02 -8.50 4.87
CA LEU A 49 -10.17 -7.13 5.41
C LEU A 49 -11.59 -6.56 5.26
N GLY A 50 -12.46 -7.25 4.51
CA GLY A 50 -13.89 -6.92 4.48
C GLY A 50 -14.63 -7.31 5.76
N ASP A 51 -14.03 -8.17 6.58
CA ASP A 51 -14.53 -8.55 7.91
C ASP A 51 -13.72 -7.77 8.97
N LEU A 52 -14.36 -6.78 9.59
CA LEU A 52 -13.72 -5.90 10.57
C LEU A 52 -13.30 -6.61 11.86
N ASP A 53 -13.99 -7.67 12.25
CA ASP A 53 -13.63 -8.43 13.46
C ASP A 53 -12.35 -9.24 13.21
N ILE A 54 -12.24 -9.90 12.06
CA ILE A 54 -11.01 -10.58 11.64
C ILE A 54 -9.85 -9.59 11.49
N ALA A 55 -10.11 -8.44 10.88
CA ALA A 55 -9.10 -7.40 10.70
C ALA A 55 -8.61 -6.87 12.05
N ARG A 56 -9.52 -6.59 12.99
CA ARG A 56 -9.20 -6.11 14.34
C ARG A 56 -8.36 -7.12 15.11
N GLU A 57 -8.79 -8.39 15.16
CA GLU A 57 -8.04 -9.45 15.83
C GLU A 57 -6.61 -9.56 15.27
N ALA A 58 -6.47 -9.52 13.94
CA ALA A 58 -5.16 -9.61 13.31
C ALA A 58 -4.28 -8.39 13.63
N LEU A 59 -4.83 -7.16 13.59
CA LEU A 59 -4.12 -5.92 13.88
C LEU A 59 -3.66 -5.87 15.35
N GLU A 60 -4.53 -6.21 16.30
CA GLU A 60 -4.20 -6.22 17.73
C GLU A 60 -3.14 -7.26 18.07
N ARG A 61 -3.25 -8.46 17.49
CA ARG A 61 -2.31 -9.56 17.74
C ARG A 61 -0.95 -9.35 17.08
N LEU A 62 -0.92 -8.89 15.84
CA LEU A 62 0.32 -8.81 15.06
C LEU A 62 1.03 -7.46 15.19
N ARG A 63 0.29 -6.40 15.52
CA ARG A 63 0.77 -5.01 15.58
C ARG A 63 1.69 -4.68 14.41
N PRO A 64 1.18 -4.81 13.16
CA PRO A 64 2.02 -4.67 11.97
C PRO A 64 2.55 -3.24 11.84
N ARG A 65 3.69 -3.08 11.16
CA ARG A 65 4.19 -1.76 10.78
C ARG A 65 3.34 -1.12 9.70
N VAL A 66 2.81 -1.95 8.77
CA VAL A 66 1.99 -1.51 7.64
C VAL A 66 0.73 -2.36 7.55
N LEU A 67 -0.42 -1.70 7.43
CA LEU A 67 -1.66 -2.28 6.91
C LEU A 67 -1.78 -1.88 5.44
N TRP A 68 -1.80 -2.87 4.55
CA TRP A 68 -1.92 -2.66 3.10
C TRP A 68 -3.32 -3.01 2.63
N LEU A 69 -4.03 -2.02 2.10
CA LEU A 69 -5.37 -2.15 1.53
C LEU A 69 -5.32 -2.01 0.01
N GLU A 70 -6.15 -2.74 -0.69
CA GLU A 70 -6.51 -2.50 -2.08
C GLU A 70 -8.04 -2.56 -2.17
N THR A 71 -8.68 -1.45 -2.50
CA THR A 71 -10.13 -1.39 -2.58
C THR A 71 -10.59 -0.40 -3.66
N PRO A 72 -11.37 -0.88 -4.67
CA PRO A 72 -11.72 -2.27 -4.93
C PRO A 72 -10.50 -3.17 -5.13
N SER A 73 -10.56 -4.42 -4.65
CA SER A 73 -9.45 -5.37 -4.71
C SER A 73 -9.28 -6.01 -6.11
N ASN A 74 -8.17 -6.67 -6.36
CA ASN A 74 -7.88 -7.37 -7.61
C ASN A 74 -7.50 -8.84 -7.34
N PRO A 75 -8.26 -9.84 -7.89
CA PRO A 75 -9.25 -9.68 -8.98
C PRO A 75 -10.72 -9.62 -8.54
N LEU A 76 -11.06 -9.81 -7.27
CA LEU A 76 -12.43 -10.09 -6.86
C LEU A 76 -13.31 -8.84 -6.66
N MET A 77 -12.74 -7.64 -6.81
CA MET A 77 -13.45 -6.36 -6.69
C MET A 77 -14.13 -6.18 -5.32
N LYS A 78 -13.54 -6.74 -4.27
CA LYS A 78 -14.03 -6.57 -2.90
C LYS A 78 -13.87 -5.12 -2.45
N ILE A 79 -14.85 -4.66 -1.69
CA ILE A 79 -14.84 -3.32 -1.10
C ILE A 79 -14.56 -3.46 0.40
N THR A 80 -13.66 -2.63 0.91
CA THR A 80 -13.36 -2.54 2.35
C THR A 80 -13.61 -1.14 2.87
N ASP A 81 -14.01 -1.02 4.13
CA ASP A 81 -14.20 0.27 4.81
C ASP A 81 -12.84 0.83 5.23
N VAL A 82 -12.32 1.76 4.43
CA VAL A 82 -11.01 2.39 4.68
C VAL A 82 -11.01 3.13 6.01
N THR A 83 -12.09 3.84 6.35
CA THR A 83 -12.16 4.64 7.59
C THR A 83 -12.13 3.76 8.82
N ALA A 84 -12.97 2.73 8.87
CA ALA A 84 -13.00 1.80 10.00
C ALA A 84 -11.65 1.06 10.17
N LEU A 85 -11.04 0.62 9.07
CA LEU A 85 -9.75 -0.05 9.10
C LEU A 85 -8.61 0.88 9.52
N ALA A 86 -8.63 2.15 9.09
CA ALA A 86 -7.65 3.15 9.51
C ALA A 86 -7.71 3.42 11.01
N GLU A 87 -8.91 3.58 11.57
CA GLU A 87 -9.10 3.76 13.02
C GLU A 87 -8.51 2.58 13.82
N ILE A 88 -8.80 1.34 13.42
CA ILE A 88 -8.28 0.15 14.09
C ILE A 88 -6.75 0.05 13.94
N ALA A 89 -6.22 0.32 12.76
CA ALA A 89 -4.79 0.26 12.48
C ALA A 89 -4.00 1.31 13.25
N HIS A 90 -4.48 2.55 13.30
CA HIS A 90 -3.85 3.63 14.06
C HIS A 90 -3.84 3.35 15.57
N ALA A 91 -4.88 2.70 16.11
CA ALA A 91 -4.91 2.32 17.52
C ALA A 91 -3.77 1.38 17.91
N VAL A 92 -3.20 0.63 16.97
CA VAL A 92 -2.04 -0.25 17.19
C VAL A 92 -0.72 0.32 16.64
N GLY A 93 -0.74 1.53 16.07
CA GLY A 93 0.43 2.24 15.52
C GLY A 93 0.85 1.79 14.13
N ALA A 94 -0.04 1.16 13.36
CA ALA A 94 0.23 0.74 12.00
C ALA A 94 0.02 1.89 11.01
N LEU A 95 0.91 2.00 10.01
CA LEU A 95 0.76 2.89 8.86
C LEU A 95 -0.26 2.29 7.88
N VAL A 96 -1.24 3.08 7.47
CA VAL A 96 -2.29 2.65 6.55
C VAL A 96 -1.96 3.05 5.12
N VAL A 97 -1.72 2.07 4.26
CA VAL A 97 -1.44 2.25 2.84
C VAL A 97 -2.61 1.73 2.01
N VAL A 98 -3.11 2.56 1.10
CA VAL A 98 -4.20 2.18 0.19
C VAL A 98 -3.71 2.21 -1.26
N ASP A 99 -3.74 1.08 -1.93
CA ASP A 99 -3.65 1.05 -3.40
C ASP A 99 -5.01 1.45 -3.97
N ASN A 100 -5.06 2.66 -4.53
CA ASN A 100 -6.26 3.28 -5.06
C ASN A 100 -6.34 3.22 -6.59
N THR A 101 -5.58 2.29 -7.19
CA THR A 101 -5.46 2.20 -8.65
C THR A 101 -6.81 2.02 -9.35
N PHE A 102 -7.68 1.16 -8.83
CA PHE A 102 -8.97 0.87 -9.47
C PHE A 102 -10.01 1.97 -9.27
N ALA A 103 -10.14 2.49 -8.04
CA ALA A 103 -11.09 3.56 -7.78
C ALA A 103 -10.68 4.89 -8.40
N THR A 104 -9.38 5.16 -8.49
CA THR A 104 -8.82 6.45 -8.89
C THR A 104 -9.15 7.59 -7.91
N PRO A 105 -8.47 8.73 -7.94
CA PRO A 105 -8.81 9.87 -7.07
C PRO A 105 -10.18 10.50 -7.42
N TYR A 106 -10.78 10.14 -8.54
CA TYR A 106 -12.10 10.60 -8.92
C TYR A 106 -13.21 9.94 -8.09
N LEU A 107 -13.13 8.62 -7.87
CA LEU A 107 -14.16 7.87 -7.14
C LEU A 107 -13.85 7.74 -5.64
N GLN A 108 -12.56 7.76 -5.26
CA GLN A 108 -12.16 7.54 -3.87
C GLN A 108 -10.92 8.36 -3.53
N GLN A 109 -10.93 9.01 -2.37
CA GLN A 109 -9.83 9.83 -1.85
C GLN A 109 -9.38 9.29 -0.48
N PRO A 110 -8.53 8.24 -0.44
CA PRO A 110 -8.23 7.52 0.80
C PRO A 110 -7.57 8.37 1.89
N LEU A 111 -6.81 9.42 1.56
CA LEU A 111 -6.23 10.33 2.58
C LEU A 111 -7.32 11.05 3.38
N VAL A 112 -8.46 11.35 2.77
CA VAL A 112 -9.62 11.96 3.46
C VAL A 112 -10.33 10.92 4.34
N LEU A 113 -10.21 9.64 3.99
CA LEU A 113 -10.81 8.52 4.71
C LEU A 113 -9.90 7.97 5.83
N GLY A 114 -8.76 8.60 6.09
CA GLY A 114 -7.87 8.24 7.18
C GLY A 114 -6.63 7.42 6.76
N ALA A 115 -6.42 7.15 5.48
CA ALA A 115 -5.17 6.54 5.04
C ALA A 115 -3.98 7.51 5.20
N ASP A 116 -2.80 6.99 5.54
CA ASP A 116 -1.57 7.78 5.63
C ASP A 116 -0.88 7.93 4.27
N VAL A 117 -1.02 6.90 3.44
CA VAL A 117 -0.39 6.82 2.11
C VAL A 117 -1.35 6.25 1.09
N VAL A 118 -1.34 6.85 -0.09
CA VAL A 118 -2.03 6.31 -1.27
C VAL A 118 -1.01 5.93 -2.32
N VAL A 119 -1.18 4.75 -2.91
CA VAL A 119 -0.36 4.28 -4.02
C VAL A 119 -1.22 4.15 -5.27
N HIS A 120 -0.66 4.46 -6.41
CA HIS A 120 -1.28 4.23 -7.71
C HIS A 120 -0.32 3.55 -8.68
N SER A 121 -0.84 2.61 -9.44
CA SER A 121 -0.27 2.29 -10.75
C SER A 121 -0.74 3.34 -11.76
N THR A 122 0.10 4.34 -12.05
CA THR A 122 -0.23 5.34 -13.08
C THR A 122 -0.29 4.74 -14.48
N THR A 123 0.23 3.53 -14.64
CA THR A 123 0.08 2.67 -15.83
C THR A 123 -1.38 2.47 -16.25
N LYS A 124 -2.33 2.53 -15.30
CA LYS A 124 -3.74 2.20 -15.50
C LYS A 124 -4.56 3.45 -15.83
N TYR A 125 -5.60 3.73 -15.07
CA TYR A 125 -6.55 4.82 -15.37
C TYR A 125 -5.93 6.21 -15.36
N LEU A 126 -4.92 6.47 -14.53
CA LEU A 126 -4.26 7.78 -14.49
C LEU A 126 -3.47 8.08 -15.77
N GLY A 127 -2.75 7.09 -16.32
CA GLY A 127 -2.13 7.21 -17.64
C GLY A 127 -3.16 7.14 -18.77
N GLY A 128 -4.08 6.18 -18.67
CA GLY A 128 -5.29 6.10 -19.49
C GLY A 128 -5.12 5.58 -20.91
N HIS A 129 -3.89 5.41 -21.40
CA HIS A 129 -3.62 5.12 -22.80
C HIS A 129 -2.91 3.78 -23.06
N SER A 130 -2.62 3.01 -22.02
CA SER A 130 -1.91 1.71 -22.11
C SER A 130 -0.55 1.76 -22.82
N ASP A 131 0.12 2.89 -22.78
CA ASP A 131 1.36 3.16 -23.52
C ASP A 131 2.57 3.48 -22.59
N VAL A 132 2.33 3.71 -21.29
CA VAL A 132 3.38 4.01 -20.31
C VAL A 132 3.26 3.14 -19.06
N LEU A 133 4.39 2.91 -18.41
CA LEU A 133 4.44 2.29 -17.08
C LEU A 133 4.86 3.33 -16.06
N GLY A 134 4.14 3.37 -14.92
CA GLY A 134 4.47 4.31 -13.88
C GLY A 134 3.77 4.01 -12.56
N GLY A 135 4.15 4.75 -11.55
CA GLY A 135 3.54 4.68 -10.23
C GLY A 135 3.65 6.02 -9.51
N ALA A 136 2.77 6.22 -8.55
CA ALA A 136 2.80 7.39 -7.67
C ALA A 136 2.60 6.95 -6.22
N VAL A 137 3.25 7.67 -5.31
CA VAL A 137 3.03 7.61 -3.86
C VAL A 137 2.58 8.99 -3.42
N ILE A 138 1.49 9.06 -2.69
CA ILE A 138 0.90 10.32 -2.22
C ILE A 138 0.73 10.22 -0.70
N THR A 139 1.19 11.23 0.02
CA THR A 139 1.03 11.36 1.47
C THR A 139 0.97 12.83 1.87
N ASN A 140 0.34 13.12 3.01
CA ASN A 140 0.36 14.45 3.64
C ASN A 140 1.53 14.61 4.63
N ASP A 141 2.28 13.54 4.91
CA ASP A 141 3.43 13.54 5.79
C ASP A 141 4.69 13.95 5.00
N ALA A 142 5.23 15.12 5.30
CA ALA A 142 6.39 15.68 4.59
C ALA A 142 7.67 14.86 4.84
N GLU A 143 7.86 14.32 6.05
CA GLU A 143 9.04 13.51 6.37
C GLU A 143 9.00 12.17 5.60
N LEU A 144 7.83 11.54 5.58
CA LEU A 144 7.64 10.33 4.80
C LEU A 144 7.81 10.58 3.30
N ALA A 145 7.32 11.71 2.79
CA ALA A 145 7.49 12.09 1.39
C ALA A 145 8.99 12.22 1.02
N GLU A 146 9.79 12.87 1.88
CA GLU A 146 11.25 12.98 1.68
C GLU A 146 11.94 11.61 1.71
N GLN A 147 11.55 10.73 2.63
CA GLN A 147 12.10 9.37 2.72
C GLN A 147 11.79 8.55 1.46
N VAL A 148 10.57 8.62 0.95
CA VAL A 148 10.16 7.93 -0.29
C VAL A 148 10.90 8.52 -1.50
N GLN A 149 11.02 9.85 -1.58
CA GLN A 149 11.76 10.52 -2.65
C GLN A 149 13.24 10.12 -2.65
N PHE A 150 13.85 10.00 -1.48
CA PHE A 150 15.22 9.49 -1.36
C PHE A 150 15.35 8.07 -1.92
N GLN A 151 14.43 7.16 -1.59
CA GLN A 151 14.43 5.80 -2.12
C GLN A 151 14.26 5.79 -3.64
N GLN A 152 13.34 6.59 -4.17
CA GLN A 152 13.14 6.75 -5.60
C GLN A 152 14.43 7.16 -6.32
N PHE A 153 15.09 8.20 -5.81
CA PHE A 153 16.32 8.72 -6.39
C PHE A 153 17.47 7.71 -6.28
N ALA A 154 17.71 7.17 -5.08
CA ALA A 154 18.84 6.29 -4.79
C ALA A 154 18.74 4.94 -5.53
N ALA A 155 17.54 4.42 -5.73
CA ALA A 155 17.30 3.17 -6.47
C ALA A 155 17.07 3.38 -7.97
N GLY A 156 16.96 4.63 -8.44
CA GLY A 156 16.75 4.94 -9.85
C GLY A 156 15.35 4.61 -10.36
N ALA A 157 14.33 4.63 -9.48
CA ALA A 157 12.94 4.35 -9.84
C ALA A 157 12.28 5.58 -10.48
N VAL A 158 12.83 6.04 -11.60
CA VAL A 158 12.36 7.22 -12.34
C VAL A 158 11.62 6.82 -13.61
N SER A 159 10.58 7.58 -13.95
CA SER A 159 9.87 7.38 -15.20
C SER A 159 10.75 7.72 -16.40
N GLY A 160 10.51 7.05 -17.54
CA GLY A 160 11.15 7.40 -18.79
C GLY A 160 10.79 8.83 -19.24
N PRO A 161 11.67 9.51 -19.99
CA PRO A 161 11.35 10.81 -20.60
C PRO A 161 10.40 10.60 -21.78
N MET A 162 9.13 10.81 -21.57
CA MET A 162 8.11 10.79 -22.63
C MET A 162 7.48 12.16 -22.74
#